data_28a468595e9637c95f045056769afbff
#
_entry.id   28a468595e9637c95f045056769afbff
#
_cell.length_a   1.000
_cell.length_b   1.000
_cell.length_c   1.000
_cell.angle_alpha   90.00
_cell.angle_beta   90.00
_cell.angle_gamma   90.00
#
_symmetry.space_group_name_H-M   'P 1'
#
loop_
_entity.id
_entity.type
_entity.pdbx_description
1 polymer ?
#
loop_
_entity_poly.entity_id
_entity_poly.type
_entity_poly.pdbx_seq_one_letter_code
_entity_poly.pdbx_strand_id
1 'polypeptide(L)'
;MTKPQNEISDDEVRQEILRGALPLYLKHGPDKVTMDDVANASGRSRTSLYYYYKNHGEIYQAVLTTMSHDSTDRIREAVLAARSLEDKLYAFCMAKLKTYESWKEIHKKMWLALNSEEQTKHSKTMKVLHAALMQQENTIIQEVLSEARKRVDTRPLKAADRDMFAFILSTGIRGIRHEILDLQDAHEMTAAVRMLTDMLVKWLRK
;
A
#
# COMPACT_ATOMS: atom_id res chain seq x y z
N MET A 1 3.50 -36.19 -29.53
CA MET A 1 3.75 -34.75 -29.32
C MET A 1 3.11 -34.35 -27.99
N THR A 2 3.89 -34.36 -26.91
CA THR A 2 3.47 -34.03 -25.55
C THR A 2 3.42 -32.50 -25.47
N LYS A 3 2.23 -31.92 -25.14
CA LYS A 3 2.10 -30.51 -24.84
C LYS A 3 3.02 -30.15 -23.67
N PRO A 4 3.74 -29.01 -23.68
CA PRO A 4 4.46 -28.56 -22.52
C PRO A 4 3.46 -28.33 -21.40
N GLN A 5 3.62 -29.04 -20.28
CA GLN A 5 2.99 -28.66 -19.01
C GLN A 5 3.49 -27.25 -18.69
N ASN A 6 2.55 -26.33 -18.57
CA ASN A 6 2.81 -24.98 -18.08
C ASN A 6 3.36 -25.13 -16.67
N GLU A 7 4.68 -25.10 -16.50
CA GLU A 7 5.31 -25.04 -15.18
C GLU A 7 4.85 -23.73 -14.54
N ILE A 8 4.01 -23.86 -13.52
CA ILE A 8 3.56 -22.74 -12.70
C ILE A 8 4.83 -22.15 -12.07
N SER A 9 5.05 -20.86 -12.23
CA SER A 9 6.25 -20.21 -11.69
C SER A 9 6.20 -20.18 -10.16
N ASP A 10 7.37 -20.16 -9.51
CA ASP A 10 7.47 -20.03 -8.04
C ASP A 10 6.70 -18.81 -7.51
N ASP A 11 6.67 -17.72 -8.28
CA ASP A 11 5.91 -16.52 -7.91
C ASP A 11 4.39 -16.74 -7.97
N GLU A 12 3.88 -17.47 -8.96
CA GLU A 12 2.47 -17.83 -9.05
C GLU A 12 2.05 -18.72 -7.88
N VAL A 13 2.89 -19.70 -7.50
CA VAL A 13 2.64 -20.56 -6.34
C VAL A 13 2.61 -19.72 -5.04
N ARG A 14 3.58 -18.80 -4.86
CA ARG A 14 3.56 -17.89 -3.72
C ARG A 14 2.27 -17.07 -3.66
N GLN A 15 1.84 -16.50 -4.79
CA GLN A 15 0.61 -15.70 -4.85
C GLN A 15 -0.64 -16.53 -4.55
N GLU A 16 -0.72 -17.78 -4.98
CA GLU A 16 -1.83 -18.67 -4.65
C GLU A 16 -1.88 -18.97 -3.14
N ILE A 17 -0.72 -19.24 -2.51
CA ILE A 17 -0.63 -19.44 -1.06
C ILE A 17 -1.13 -18.20 -0.31
N LEU A 18 -0.68 -17.00 -0.70
CA LEU A 18 -1.06 -15.75 -0.04
C LEU A 18 -2.55 -15.42 -0.23
N ARG A 19 -3.10 -15.68 -1.44
CA ARG A 19 -4.55 -15.51 -1.72
C ARG A 19 -5.42 -16.45 -0.88
N GLY A 20 -4.99 -17.70 -0.67
CA GLY A 20 -5.68 -18.65 0.20
C GLY A 20 -5.59 -18.28 1.68
N ALA A 21 -4.46 -17.74 2.12
CA ALA A 21 -4.20 -17.40 3.51
C ALA A 21 -4.97 -16.15 4.00
N LEU A 22 -5.09 -15.11 3.17
CA LEU A 22 -5.68 -13.83 3.56
C LEU A 22 -7.10 -13.97 4.17
N PRO A 23 -8.07 -14.68 3.55
CA PRO A 23 -9.40 -14.86 4.13
C PRO A 23 -9.37 -15.55 5.50
N LEU A 24 -8.44 -16.49 5.70
CA LEU A 24 -8.30 -17.20 6.97
C LEU A 24 -7.82 -16.25 8.08
N TYR A 25 -6.82 -15.42 7.79
CA TYR A 25 -6.32 -14.43 8.75
C TYR A 25 -7.37 -13.36 9.10
N LEU A 26 -8.19 -12.95 8.12
CA LEU A 26 -9.29 -12.00 8.34
C LEU A 26 -10.40 -12.58 9.23
N LYS A 27 -10.61 -13.90 9.18
CA LYS A 27 -11.68 -14.58 9.91
C LYS A 27 -11.24 -15.04 11.29
N HIS A 28 -10.03 -15.56 11.41
CA HIS A 28 -9.58 -16.29 12.60
C HIS A 28 -8.44 -15.62 13.36
N GLY A 29 -7.75 -14.65 12.74
CA GLY A 29 -6.47 -14.11 13.23
C GLY A 29 -5.27 -15.00 12.89
N PRO A 30 -4.04 -14.45 12.88
CA PRO A 30 -2.85 -15.18 12.43
C PRO A 30 -2.48 -16.37 13.31
N ASP A 31 -2.59 -16.28 14.64
CA ASP A 31 -2.13 -17.32 15.56
C ASP A 31 -3.03 -18.57 15.59
N LYS A 32 -4.28 -18.46 15.10
CA LYS A 32 -5.22 -19.58 15.01
C LYS A 32 -5.16 -20.32 13.66
N VAL A 33 -4.51 -19.73 12.67
CA VAL A 33 -4.38 -20.30 11.33
C VAL A 33 -3.16 -21.20 11.29
N THR A 34 -3.34 -22.46 10.91
CA THR A 34 -2.26 -23.44 10.78
C THR A 34 -1.75 -23.56 9.34
N MET A 35 -0.59 -24.21 9.18
CA MET A 35 -0.07 -24.55 7.84
C MET A 35 -1.04 -25.45 7.06
N ASP A 36 -1.78 -26.34 7.76
CA ASP A 36 -2.76 -27.21 7.12
C ASP A 36 -3.98 -26.43 6.60
N ASP A 37 -4.44 -25.43 7.36
CA ASP A 37 -5.53 -24.57 6.93
C ASP A 37 -5.15 -23.80 5.64
N VAL A 38 -3.93 -23.25 5.61
CA VAL A 38 -3.44 -22.55 4.43
C VAL A 38 -3.24 -23.50 3.25
N ALA A 39 -2.71 -24.70 3.47
CA ALA A 39 -2.56 -25.72 2.44
C ALA A 39 -3.90 -26.05 1.78
N ASN A 40 -4.93 -26.32 2.60
CA ASN A 40 -6.27 -26.62 2.12
C ASN A 40 -6.88 -25.43 1.35
N ALA A 41 -6.76 -24.22 1.89
CA ALA A 41 -7.33 -23.02 1.27
C ALA A 41 -6.63 -22.60 -0.04
N SER A 42 -5.34 -22.89 -0.18
CA SER A 42 -4.56 -22.60 -1.39
C SER A 42 -4.59 -23.74 -2.42
N GLY A 43 -5.17 -24.91 -2.10
CA GLY A 43 -5.13 -26.09 -2.96
C GLY A 43 -3.74 -26.69 -3.12
N ARG A 44 -2.82 -26.43 -2.17
CA ARG A 44 -1.43 -26.89 -2.20
C ARG A 44 -1.17 -27.93 -1.10
N SER A 45 -0.16 -28.77 -1.28
CA SER A 45 0.26 -29.69 -0.23
C SER A 45 1.01 -28.95 0.89
N ARG A 46 0.93 -29.47 2.12
CA ARG A 46 1.71 -28.98 3.25
C ARG A 46 3.21 -28.94 2.95
N THR A 47 3.74 -29.95 2.28
CA THR A 47 5.16 -30.02 1.87
C THR A 47 5.50 -28.87 0.92
N SER A 48 4.62 -28.56 -0.04
CA SER A 48 4.80 -27.40 -0.92
C SER A 48 4.85 -26.09 -0.15
N LEU A 49 4.00 -25.88 0.86
CA LEU A 49 4.04 -24.69 1.69
C LEU A 49 5.37 -24.53 2.42
N TYR A 50 5.88 -25.61 3.03
CA TYR A 50 7.16 -25.58 3.75
C TYR A 50 8.37 -25.32 2.85
N TYR A 51 8.25 -25.55 1.55
CA TYR A 51 9.28 -25.14 0.59
C TYR A 51 9.38 -23.61 0.48
N TYR A 52 8.24 -22.89 0.58
CA TYR A 52 8.20 -21.44 0.42
C TYR A 52 8.24 -20.67 1.75
N TYR A 53 7.67 -21.22 2.83
CA TYR A 53 7.50 -20.54 4.11
C TYR A 53 7.74 -21.50 5.28
N LYS A 54 8.58 -21.12 6.23
CA LYS A 54 8.93 -21.97 7.39
C LYS A 54 7.77 -22.18 8.35
N ASN A 55 6.85 -21.22 8.44
CA ASN A 55 5.71 -21.25 9.36
C ASN A 55 4.60 -20.30 8.89
N HIS A 56 3.43 -20.41 9.50
CA HIS A 56 2.28 -19.55 9.19
C HIS A 56 2.54 -18.06 9.46
N GLY A 57 3.41 -17.71 10.40
CA GLY A 57 3.77 -16.32 10.69
C GLY A 57 4.55 -15.67 9.53
N GLU A 58 5.41 -16.41 8.84
CA GLU A 58 6.06 -15.94 7.60
C GLU A 58 5.04 -15.69 6.49
N ILE A 59 4.04 -16.58 6.35
CA ILE A 59 2.95 -16.38 5.38
C ILE A 59 2.16 -15.11 5.74
N TYR A 60 1.86 -14.92 7.01
CA TYR A 60 1.15 -13.72 7.48
C TYR A 60 1.90 -12.43 7.14
N GLN A 61 3.21 -12.38 7.43
CA GLN A 61 4.05 -11.24 7.06
C GLN A 61 4.11 -11.03 5.54
N ALA A 62 4.20 -12.11 4.76
CA ALA A 62 4.20 -12.04 3.30
C ALA A 62 2.87 -11.48 2.76
N VAL A 63 1.72 -11.90 3.32
CA VAL A 63 0.40 -11.35 2.98
C VAL A 63 0.37 -9.84 3.20
N LEU A 64 0.79 -9.36 4.38
CA LEU A 64 0.80 -7.92 4.69
C LEU A 64 1.75 -7.15 3.76
N THR A 65 2.91 -7.72 3.47
CA THR A 65 3.90 -7.12 2.56
C THR A 65 3.34 -7.02 1.14
N THR A 66 2.74 -8.07 0.60
CA THR A 66 2.12 -8.07 -0.73
C THR A 66 1.03 -7.01 -0.82
N MET A 67 0.14 -6.94 0.18
CA MET A 67 -0.89 -5.90 0.23
C MET A 67 -0.29 -4.47 0.23
N SER A 68 0.84 -4.27 0.92
CA SER A 68 1.54 -2.98 0.92
C SER A 68 2.10 -2.63 -0.46
N HIS A 69 2.70 -3.61 -1.15
CA HIS A 69 3.20 -3.45 -2.52
C HIS A 69 2.06 -3.15 -3.50
N ASP A 70 0.96 -3.91 -3.46
CA ASP A 70 -0.23 -3.67 -4.30
C ASP A 70 -0.78 -2.25 -4.11
N SER A 71 -0.72 -1.72 -2.88
CA SER A 71 -1.13 -0.35 -2.60
C SER A 71 -0.22 0.68 -3.28
N THR A 72 1.09 0.46 -3.22
CA THR A 72 2.08 1.33 -3.86
C THR A 72 1.96 1.27 -5.38
N ASP A 73 1.75 0.08 -5.95
CA ASP A 73 1.59 -0.11 -7.39
C ASP A 73 0.35 0.61 -7.91
N ARG A 74 -0.78 0.53 -7.22
CA ARG A 74 -1.99 1.29 -7.56
C ARG A 74 -1.77 2.81 -7.53
N ILE A 75 -1.01 3.30 -6.55
CA ILE A 75 -0.64 4.73 -6.48
C ILE A 75 0.24 5.09 -7.68
N ARG A 76 1.24 4.27 -7.99
CA ARG A 76 2.14 4.48 -9.12
C ARG A 76 1.40 4.46 -10.45
N GLU A 77 0.51 3.50 -10.67
CA GLU A 77 -0.32 3.41 -11.87
C GLU A 77 -1.20 4.65 -12.06
N ALA A 78 -1.85 5.13 -11.00
CA ALA A 78 -2.65 6.34 -11.04
C ALA A 78 -1.82 7.58 -11.42
N VAL A 79 -0.61 7.70 -10.87
CA VAL A 79 0.33 8.78 -11.20
C VAL A 79 0.82 8.71 -12.64
N LEU A 80 1.13 7.50 -13.14
CA LEU A 80 1.59 7.30 -14.51
C LEU A 80 0.51 7.58 -15.56
N ALA A 81 -0.76 7.33 -15.24
CA ALA A 81 -1.89 7.63 -16.10
C ALA A 81 -2.15 9.14 -16.26
N ALA A 82 -1.70 9.96 -15.31
CA ALA A 82 -1.85 11.42 -15.34
C ALA A 82 -0.76 12.09 -16.18
N ARG A 83 -1.08 13.24 -16.80
CA ARG A 83 -0.18 13.92 -17.74
C ARG A 83 0.49 15.16 -17.16
N SER A 84 -0.26 16.05 -16.51
CA SER A 84 0.26 17.26 -15.91
C SER A 84 0.83 17.01 -14.50
N LEU A 85 1.68 17.90 -14.03
CA LEU A 85 2.20 17.87 -12.65
C LEU A 85 1.05 17.91 -11.64
N GLU A 86 0.09 18.78 -11.86
CA GLU A 86 -1.11 18.93 -11.02
C GLU A 86 -1.89 17.62 -10.94
N ASP A 87 -2.18 17.01 -12.10
CA ASP A 87 -2.96 15.77 -12.16
C ASP A 87 -2.19 14.60 -11.54
N LYS A 88 -0.86 14.54 -11.69
CA LYS A 88 -0.02 13.51 -11.06
C LYS A 88 -0.05 13.61 -9.54
N LEU A 89 0.09 14.80 -8.98
CA LEU A 89 0.03 15.00 -7.53
C LEU A 89 -1.39 14.75 -6.99
N TYR A 90 -2.41 15.17 -7.71
CA TYR A 90 -3.80 14.89 -7.36
C TYR A 90 -4.10 13.39 -7.42
N ALA A 91 -3.68 12.69 -8.49
CA ALA A 91 -3.85 11.26 -8.64
C ALA A 91 -3.14 10.47 -7.53
N PHE A 92 -1.91 10.88 -7.17
CA PHE A 92 -1.20 10.32 -6.01
C PHE A 92 -2.04 10.42 -4.73
N CYS A 93 -2.56 11.60 -4.43
CA CYS A 93 -3.35 11.84 -3.23
C CYS A 93 -4.64 11.01 -3.21
N MET A 94 -5.39 11.00 -4.31
CA MET A 94 -6.65 10.26 -4.39
C MET A 94 -6.44 8.74 -4.35
N ALA A 95 -5.42 8.23 -5.03
CA ALA A 95 -5.08 6.80 -4.98
C ALA A 95 -4.66 6.38 -3.57
N LYS A 96 -3.86 7.21 -2.88
CA LYS A 96 -3.47 6.97 -1.48
C LYS A 96 -4.67 6.94 -0.53
N LEU A 97 -5.63 7.84 -0.67
CA LEU A 97 -6.86 7.84 0.11
C LEU A 97 -7.67 6.57 -0.13
N LYS A 98 -7.85 6.18 -1.41
CA LYS A 98 -8.59 4.97 -1.79
C LYS A 98 -7.94 3.68 -1.26
N THR A 99 -6.62 3.57 -1.35
CA THR A 99 -5.91 2.40 -0.81
C THR A 99 -6.01 2.34 0.71
N TYR A 100 -5.98 3.47 1.40
CA TYR A 100 -6.17 3.52 2.84
C TYR A 100 -7.55 3.00 3.28
N GLU A 101 -8.62 3.37 2.58
CA GLU A 101 -9.96 2.88 2.86
C GLU A 101 -10.02 1.34 2.82
N SER A 102 -9.43 0.75 1.78
CA SER A 102 -9.33 -0.71 1.65
C SER A 102 -8.55 -1.34 2.81
N TRP A 103 -7.44 -0.71 3.24
CA TRP A 103 -6.65 -1.16 4.37
C TRP A 103 -7.36 -1.02 5.72
N LYS A 104 -8.11 0.07 5.93
CA LYS A 104 -8.85 0.35 7.17
C LYS A 104 -9.80 -0.81 7.49
N GLU A 105 -10.58 -1.26 6.51
CA GLU A 105 -11.52 -2.35 6.69
C GLU A 105 -10.83 -3.70 6.98
N ILE A 106 -9.77 -4.01 6.25
CA ILE A 106 -8.99 -5.24 6.45
C ILE A 106 -8.33 -5.21 7.84
N HIS A 107 -7.66 -4.10 8.18
CA HIS A 107 -7.01 -3.93 9.47
C HIS A 107 -8.00 -4.05 10.64
N LYS A 108 -9.18 -3.45 10.52
CA LYS A 108 -10.25 -3.55 11.53
C LYS A 108 -10.68 -5.00 11.75
N LYS A 109 -10.91 -5.76 10.67
CA LYS A 109 -11.28 -7.18 10.77
C LYS A 109 -10.18 -8.00 11.42
N MET A 110 -8.93 -7.82 10.99
CA MET A 110 -7.78 -8.49 11.59
C MET A 110 -7.64 -8.15 13.07
N TRP A 111 -7.71 -6.86 13.43
CA TRP A 111 -7.58 -6.40 14.81
C TRP A 111 -8.60 -7.02 15.75
N LEU A 112 -9.86 -7.15 15.31
CA LEU A 112 -10.93 -7.74 16.11
C LEU A 112 -10.76 -9.26 16.31
N ALA A 113 -10.00 -9.94 15.46
CA ALA A 113 -9.71 -11.36 15.57
C ALA A 113 -8.52 -11.65 16.50
N LEU A 114 -7.75 -10.63 16.92
CA LEU A 114 -6.52 -10.77 17.71
C LEU A 114 -6.77 -10.64 19.22
N ASN A 115 -6.05 -11.43 20.03
CA ASN A 115 -5.91 -11.19 21.46
C ASN A 115 -4.89 -10.07 21.75
N SER A 116 -4.74 -9.68 23.02
CA SER A 116 -3.89 -8.53 23.42
C SER A 116 -2.40 -8.71 23.07
N GLU A 117 -1.86 -9.92 23.16
CA GLU A 117 -0.47 -10.20 22.80
C GLU A 117 -0.26 -10.13 21.29
N GLU A 118 -1.17 -10.73 20.53
CA GLU A 118 -1.21 -10.70 19.08
C GLU A 118 -1.36 -9.27 18.56
N GLN A 119 -2.22 -8.45 19.17
CA GLN A 119 -2.38 -7.02 18.86
C GLN A 119 -1.07 -6.25 19.01
N THR A 120 -0.28 -6.56 20.06
CA THR A 120 1.03 -5.95 20.26
C THR A 120 2.01 -6.33 19.14
N LYS A 121 2.07 -7.62 18.77
CA LYS A 121 2.92 -8.12 17.69
C LYS A 121 2.50 -7.51 16.34
N HIS A 122 1.20 -7.52 16.05
CA HIS A 122 0.63 -6.94 14.85
C HIS A 122 0.95 -5.44 14.73
N SER A 123 0.80 -4.68 15.81
CA SER A 123 1.13 -3.24 15.84
C SER A 123 2.60 -2.97 15.51
N LYS A 124 3.53 -3.80 16.00
CA LYS A 124 4.96 -3.68 15.65
C LYS A 124 5.19 -3.94 14.16
N THR A 125 4.59 -5.00 13.62
CA THR A 125 4.67 -5.33 12.19
C THR A 125 4.10 -4.18 11.33
N MET A 126 2.94 -3.66 11.70
CA MET A 126 2.29 -2.55 10.99
C MET A 126 3.14 -1.27 11.02
N LYS A 127 3.87 -0.98 12.10
CA LYS A 127 4.80 0.17 12.14
C LYS A 127 5.94 0.03 11.12
N VAL A 128 6.52 -1.17 11.00
CA VAL A 128 7.58 -1.44 10.01
C VAL A 128 7.05 -1.32 8.59
N LEU A 129 5.90 -1.94 8.31
CA LEU A 129 5.26 -1.85 6.99
C LEU A 129 4.87 -0.42 6.63
N HIS A 130 4.35 0.34 7.59
CA HIS A 130 4.01 1.75 7.37
C HIS A 130 5.25 2.59 7.03
N ALA A 131 6.37 2.37 7.71
CA ALA A 131 7.62 3.07 7.38
C ALA A 131 8.11 2.74 5.97
N ALA A 132 8.07 1.45 5.57
CA ALA A 132 8.42 1.02 4.22
C ALA A 132 7.49 1.63 3.16
N LEU A 133 6.17 1.64 3.41
CA LEU A 133 5.18 2.25 2.53
C LEU A 133 5.46 3.75 2.35
N MET A 134 5.70 4.48 3.44
CA MET A 134 6.05 5.91 3.39
C MET A 134 7.30 6.17 2.56
N GLN A 135 8.30 5.30 2.63
CA GLN A 135 9.50 5.41 1.82
C GLN A 135 9.22 5.20 0.33
N GLN A 136 8.41 4.21 -0.03
CA GLN A 136 8.01 3.95 -1.41
C GLN A 136 7.17 5.11 -1.97
N GLU A 137 6.22 5.64 -1.20
CA GLU A 137 5.43 6.81 -1.57
C GLU A 137 6.31 8.05 -1.79
N ASN A 138 7.32 8.27 -0.92
CA ASN A 138 8.29 9.34 -1.12
C ASN A 138 9.04 9.17 -2.44
N THR A 139 9.46 7.95 -2.78
CA THR A 139 10.12 7.68 -4.07
C THR A 139 9.24 8.09 -5.26
N ILE A 140 7.95 7.76 -5.24
CA ILE A 140 7.00 8.16 -6.30
C ILE A 140 6.94 9.70 -6.42
N ILE A 141 6.87 10.41 -5.30
CA ILE A 141 6.84 11.88 -5.30
C ILE A 141 8.15 12.46 -5.88
N GLN A 142 9.31 11.90 -5.49
CA GLN A 142 10.61 12.34 -6.01
C GLN A 142 10.72 12.11 -7.53
N GLU A 143 10.19 11.01 -8.04
CA GLU A 143 10.12 10.72 -9.48
C GLU A 143 9.27 11.75 -10.22
N VAL A 144 8.09 12.11 -9.69
CA VAL A 144 7.20 13.15 -10.23
C VAL A 144 7.90 14.50 -10.28
N LEU A 145 8.56 14.91 -9.19
CA LEU A 145 9.29 16.17 -9.13
C LEU A 145 10.48 16.21 -10.11
N SER A 146 11.19 15.08 -10.24
CA SER A 146 12.30 14.95 -11.19
C SER A 146 11.83 15.05 -12.64
N GLU A 147 10.72 14.42 -12.99
CA GLU A 147 10.10 14.53 -14.31
C GLU A 147 9.63 15.95 -14.61
N ALA A 148 8.92 16.60 -13.67
CA ALA A 148 8.47 17.99 -13.82
C ALA A 148 9.65 18.94 -14.00
N ARG A 149 10.77 18.72 -13.31
CA ARG A 149 12.00 19.50 -13.48
C ARG A 149 12.59 19.35 -14.88
N LYS A 150 12.61 18.15 -15.44
CA LYS A 150 13.11 17.92 -16.82
C LYS A 150 12.25 18.63 -17.86
N ARG A 151 10.96 18.79 -17.61
CA ARG A 151 10.01 19.52 -18.47
C ARG A 151 10.01 21.04 -18.23
N VAL A 152 10.84 21.54 -17.30
CA VAL A 152 10.90 22.94 -16.88
C VAL A 152 9.58 23.45 -16.27
N ASP A 153 8.77 22.53 -15.74
CA ASP A 153 7.49 22.85 -15.07
C ASP A 153 7.68 23.36 -13.64
N THR A 154 8.89 23.23 -13.09
CA THR A 154 9.24 23.67 -11.73
C THR A 154 10.55 24.43 -11.68
N ARG A 155 10.69 25.29 -10.66
CA ARG A 155 11.98 25.89 -10.31
C ARG A 155 12.99 24.81 -9.85
N PRO A 156 14.31 25.10 -9.87
CA PRO A 156 15.29 24.23 -9.24
C PRO A 156 15.01 24.07 -7.74
N LEU A 157 14.96 22.82 -7.27
CA LEU A 157 14.75 22.49 -5.87
C LEU A 157 16.00 21.84 -5.28
N LYS A 158 16.43 22.28 -4.10
CA LYS A 158 17.42 21.56 -3.29
C LYS A 158 16.84 20.24 -2.79
N ALA A 159 17.67 19.28 -2.41
CA ALA A 159 17.21 18.02 -1.85
C ALA A 159 16.28 18.22 -0.64
N ALA A 160 16.67 19.09 0.30
CA ALA A 160 15.87 19.41 1.47
C ALA A 160 14.48 19.98 1.13
N ASP A 161 14.37 20.79 0.07
CA ASP A 161 13.07 21.33 -0.38
C ASP A 161 12.16 20.23 -0.94
N ARG A 162 12.74 19.27 -1.68
CA ARG A 162 12.00 18.13 -2.20
C ARG A 162 11.51 17.20 -1.09
N ASP A 163 12.36 16.93 -0.10
CA ASP A 163 12.00 16.12 1.06
C ASP A 163 10.91 16.79 1.88
N MET A 164 11.03 18.11 2.09
CA MET A 164 9.99 18.89 2.77
C MET A 164 8.68 18.92 1.99
N PHE A 165 8.73 19.04 0.66
CA PHE A 165 7.55 18.96 -0.20
C PHE A 165 6.83 17.61 -0.02
N ALA A 166 7.56 16.51 -0.13
CA ALA A 166 7.00 15.17 0.04
C ALA A 166 6.40 14.97 1.45
N PHE A 167 7.07 15.48 2.47
CA PHE A 167 6.59 15.45 3.85
C PHE A 167 5.28 16.24 4.01
N ILE A 168 5.21 17.48 3.48
CA ILE A 168 4.03 18.33 3.57
C ILE A 168 2.85 17.68 2.81
N LEU A 169 3.06 17.19 1.59
CA LEU A 169 2.03 16.52 0.80
C LEU A 169 1.48 15.30 1.56
N SER A 170 2.36 14.40 2.03
CA SER A 170 1.97 13.18 2.73
C SER A 170 1.28 13.47 4.07
N THR A 171 1.70 14.52 4.78
CA THR A 171 1.11 14.93 6.07
C THR A 171 -0.22 15.62 5.85
N GLY A 172 -0.33 16.50 4.82
CA GLY A 172 -1.56 17.16 4.44
C GLY A 172 -2.67 16.17 4.09
N ILE A 173 -2.36 15.16 3.26
CA ILE A 173 -3.31 14.10 2.93
C ILE A 173 -3.75 13.30 4.17
N ARG A 174 -2.82 13.02 5.09
CA ARG A 174 -3.15 12.33 6.34
C ARG A 174 -4.07 13.17 7.22
N GLY A 175 -3.84 14.49 7.30
CA GLY A 175 -4.71 15.42 8.01
C GLY A 175 -6.11 15.50 7.38
N ILE A 176 -6.20 15.73 6.07
CA ILE A 176 -7.47 15.75 5.32
C ILE A 176 -8.26 14.47 5.56
N ARG A 177 -7.60 13.31 5.47
CA ARG A 177 -8.23 12.03 5.75
C ARG A 177 -8.77 11.93 7.17
N HIS A 178 -7.98 12.32 8.16
CA HIS A 178 -8.37 12.22 9.57
C HIS A 178 -9.61 13.04 9.87
N GLU A 179 -9.69 14.26 9.35
CA GLU A 179 -10.77 15.19 9.64
C GLU A 179 -12.06 14.87 8.82
N ILE A 180 -11.91 14.50 7.54
CA ILE A 180 -13.06 14.39 6.63
C ILE A 180 -13.65 12.98 6.58
N LEU A 181 -12.86 11.92 6.83
CA LEU A 181 -13.42 10.56 6.87
C LEU A 181 -14.43 10.35 8.00
N ASP A 182 -14.33 11.10 9.07
CA ASP A 182 -15.34 11.08 10.13
C ASP A 182 -16.64 11.78 9.71
N LEU A 183 -16.60 12.67 8.69
CA LEU A 183 -17.75 13.42 8.15
C LEU A 183 -18.42 12.74 6.95
N GLN A 184 -17.85 11.68 6.38
CA GLN A 184 -18.36 10.92 5.21
C GLN A 184 -18.65 11.76 3.95
N ASP A 185 -18.06 12.97 3.83
CA ASP A 185 -18.27 13.86 2.69
C ASP A 185 -17.14 13.70 1.65
N ALA A 186 -17.39 12.84 0.65
CA ALA A 186 -16.45 12.60 -0.45
C ALA A 186 -16.22 13.86 -1.32
N HIS A 187 -17.19 14.79 -1.38
CA HIS A 187 -17.04 16.01 -2.17
C HIS A 187 -16.08 16.98 -1.47
N GLU A 188 -16.23 17.17 -0.16
CA GLU A 188 -15.35 18.01 0.64
C GLU A 188 -13.90 17.49 0.63
N MET A 189 -13.72 16.17 0.72
CA MET A 189 -12.41 15.54 0.61
C MET A 189 -11.75 15.83 -0.74
N THR A 190 -12.49 15.70 -1.84
CA THR A 190 -11.98 15.98 -3.19
C THR A 190 -11.57 17.44 -3.35
N ALA A 191 -12.37 18.39 -2.82
CA ALA A 191 -12.08 19.82 -2.86
C ALA A 191 -10.83 20.16 -2.03
N ALA A 192 -10.70 19.62 -0.82
CA ALA A 192 -9.53 19.82 0.04
C ALA A 192 -8.25 19.28 -0.58
N VAL A 193 -8.29 18.09 -1.20
CA VAL A 193 -7.15 17.53 -1.92
C VAL A 193 -6.75 18.40 -3.10
N ARG A 194 -7.72 18.88 -3.89
CA ARG A 194 -7.46 19.78 -5.02
C ARG A 194 -6.79 21.07 -4.54
N MET A 195 -7.32 21.71 -3.51
CA MET A 195 -6.73 22.92 -2.93
C MET A 195 -5.29 22.69 -2.44
N LEU A 196 -5.02 21.60 -1.73
CA LEU A 196 -3.68 21.26 -1.26
C LEU A 196 -2.71 21.11 -2.44
N THR A 197 -3.08 20.34 -3.45
CA THR A 197 -2.22 20.10 -4.62
C THR A 197 -1.98 21.40 -5.40
N ASP A 198 -2.98 22.24 -5.60
CA ASP A 198 -2.86 23.53 -6.30
C ASP A 198 -1.92 24.49 -5.56
N MET A 199 -2.01 24.57 -4.23
CA MET A 199 -1.10 25.37 -3.42
C MET A 199 0.35 24.90 -3.55
N LEU A 200 0.57 23.59 -3.51
CA LEU A 200 1.89 22.99 -3.62
C LEU A 200 2.49 23.18 -5.03
N VAL A 201 1.69 23.04 -6.09
CA VAL A 201 2.15 23.30 -7.46
C VAL A 201 2.50 24.77 -7.65
N LYS A 202 1.71 25.71 -7.13
CA LYS A 202 2.04 27.15 -7.16
C LYS A 202 3.38 27.42 -6.47
N TRP A 203 3.66 26.76 -5.36
CA TRP A 203 4.95 26.88 -4.68
C TRP A 203 6.11 26.31 -5.49
N LEU A 204 5.91 25.20 -6.22
CA LEU A 204 6.94 24.62 -7.10
C LEU A 204 7.31 25.51 -8.29
N ARG A 205 6.41 26.40 -8.71
CA ARG A 205 6.60 27.28 -9.88
C ARG A 205 7.15 28.66 -9.54
N LYS A 206 7.12 29.08 -8.28
CA LYS A 206 7.70 30.34 -7.80
C LYS A 206 9.22 30.24 -7.63
#